data_0d8e36b250317eefc60e181677860c10
#
_entry.id   0d8e36b250317eefc60e181677860c10
#
_cell.length_a   1.000
_cell.length_b   1.000
_cell.length_c   1.000
_cell.angle_alpha   90.00
_cell.angle_beta   90.00
_cell.angle_gamma   90.00
#
_symmetry.space_group_name_H-M   'P 1'
#
loop_
_entity.id
_entity.type
_entity.pdbx_description
1 polymer ?
#
loop_
_entity_poly.entity_id
_entity_poly.type
_entity_poly.pdbx_seq_one_letter_code
_entity_poly.pdbx_strand_id
1 'polypeptide(L)'
;MKVKSESEEGGGLERFGAYCKAVELFDLVVLDLSKHSSDFTLTRLIAQQYASADSIAANIEEGYGRGSRKEYTQFLVIARGSAQETMGRYQRFKHWLPEGIINLRTSLCREIIAILTATIKKLRDLEKAK
;
A
#
# COMPACT_ATOMS: atom_id res chain seq x y z
N MET A 1 14.33 -15.74 2.17
CA MET A 1 14.52 -16.05 1.83
C MET A 1 14.74 -16.35 1.64
N LYS A 2 14.22 -16.21 1.56
CA LYS A 2 14.28 -16.57 1.13
C LYS A 2 14.09 -16.65 0.75
N VAL A 3 13.80 -16.52 0.55
CA VAL A 3 13.75 -16.76 -0.05
C VAL A 3 13.82 -16.85 -0.49
N LYS A 4 13.52 -16.89 -0.79
CA LYS A 4 13.69 -17.21 -1.38
C LYS A 4 13.83 -17.15 -1.85
N SER A 5 13.74 -17.12 -1.96
CA SER A 5 14.02 -17.25 -2.53
C SER A 5 13.91 -17.12 -3.02
N GLU A 6 13.48 -17.06 -3.23
CA GLU A 6 13.47 -17.19 -3.76
C GLU A 6 13.46 -17.05 -4.19
N SER A 7 13.43 -17.11 -3.97
CA SER A 7 13.56 -17.17 -4.36
C SER A 7 13.60 -17.31 -4.53
N GLU A 8 13.40 -17.54 -4.45
CA GLU A 8 13.54 -17.74 -4.72
C GLU A 8 13.56 -17.68 -5.04
N GLU A 9 13.47 -18.05 -5.28
CA GLU A 9 13.33 -17.87 -5.86
C GLU A 9 12.85 -17.05 -6.26
N GLY A 10 13.23 -17.17 -6.55
CA GLY A 10 12.97 -16.03 -7.36
C GLY A 10 11.65 -15.31 -7.27
N GLY A 11 10.91 -15.52 -6.33
CA GLY A 11 9.60 -14.89 -6.22
C GLY A 11 9.59 -13.63 -5.42
N GLY A 12 10.33 -13.30 -4.58
CA GLY A 12 10.38 -12.20 -3.65
C GLY A 12 9.36 -11.07 -3.76
N LEU A 13 9.42 -10.14 -2.85
CA LEU A 13 8.51 -8.99 -2.81
C LEU A 13 8.57 -8.15 -4.08
N GLU A 14 9.74 -8.07 -4.72
CA GLU A 14 9.90 -7.29 -5.93
C GLU A 14 9.06 -7.78 -7.11
N ARG A 15 8.45 -8.96 -6.96
CA ARG A 15 7.54 -9.50 -7.98
C ARG A 15 6.07 -9.39 -7.56
N PHE A 16 5.81 -8.98 -6.34
CA PHE A 16 4.43 -8.82 -5.87
C PHE A 16 3.93 -7.46 -6.32
N GLY A 17 2.95 -7.46 -7.23
CA GLY A 17 2.43 -6.23 -7.83
C GLY A 17 1.94 -5.20 -6.82
N ALA A 18 1.24 -5.67 -5.77
CA ALA A 18 0.75 -4.75 -4.75
C ALA A 18 1.90 -4.05 -4.03
N TYR A 19 2.98 -4.77 -3.77
CA TYR A 19 4.15 -4.18 -3.11
C TYR A 19 4.81 -3.14 -4.01
N CYS A 20 5.05 -3.50 -5.27
CA CYS A 20 5.68 -2.57 -6.21
C CYS A 20 4.87 -1.29 -6.37
N LYS A 21 3.55 -1.43 -6.48
CA LYS A 21 2.66 -0.28 -6.61
C LYS A 21 2.58 0.54 -5.33
N ALA A 22 2.70 -0.12 -4.17
CA ALA A 22 2.71 0.59 -2.88
C ALA A 22 3.95 1.46 -2.75
N VAL A 23 5.11 0.96 -3.16
CA VAL A 23 6.36 1.73 -3.14
C VAL A 23 6.25 2.90 -4.12
N GLU A 24 5.74 2.65 -5.31
CA GLU A 24 5.50 3.70 -6.29
C GLU A 24 4.56 4.78 -5.74
N LEU A 25 3.47 4.35 -5.11
CA LEU A 25 2.51 5.27 -4.52
C LEU A 25 3.15 6.16 -3.47
N PHE A 26 3.98 5.58 -2.61
CA PHE A 26 4.66 6.37 -1.58
C PHE A 26 5.51 7.47 -2.21
N ASP A 27 6.29 7.13 -3.24
CA ASP A 27 7.11 8.12 -3.93
C ASP A 27 6.26 9.23 -4.54
N LEU A 28 5.10 8.87 -5.10
CA LEU A 28 4.18 9.84 -5.69
C LEU A 28 3.54 10.73 -4.64
N VAL A 29 3.22 10.18 -3.46
CA VAL A 29 2.69 10.97 -2.35
C VAL A 29 3.69 12.04 -1.94
N VAL A 30 4.96 11.67 -1.82
CA VAL A 30 6.01 12.63 -1.47
C VAL A 30 6.12 13.70 -2.55
N LEU A 31 6.12 13.28 -3.83
CA LEU A 31 6.17 14.22 -4.96
C LEU A 31 5.02 15.21 -4.92
N ASP A 32 3.81 14.71 -4.69
CA ASP A 32 2.60 15.54 -4.72
C ASP A 32 2.55 16.54 -3.57
N LEU A 33 3.02 16.15 -2.40
CA LEU A 33 2.79 16.93 -1.18
C LEU A 33 3.99 17.70 -0.68
N SER A 34 5.20 17.39 -1.15
CA SER A 34 6.41 18.07 -0.65
C SER A 34 6.38 19.58 -0.89
N LYS A 35 5.79 20.02 -1.99
CA LYS A 35 5.71 21.46 -2.29
C LYS A 35 4.72 22.20 -1.38
N HIS A 36 3.90 21.47 -0.63
CA HIS A 36 2.95 22.03 0.32
C HIS A 36 3.47 21.94 1.76
N SER A 37 4.68 21.46 1.95
CA SER A 37 5.22 21.18 3.29
C SER A 37 5.37 22.42 4.17
N SER A 38 5.43 23.61 3.56
CA SER A 38 5.52 24.85 4.32
C SER A 38 4.15 25.40 4.72
N ASP A 39 3.06 24.81 4.23
CA ASP A 39 1.71 25.23 4.58
C ASP A 39 1.36 24.64 5.95
N PHE A 40 1.38 25.50 6.96
CA PHE A 40 1.16 25.09 8.34
C PHE A 40 -0.19 24.39 8.53
N THR A 41 -1.22 24.80 7.77
CA THR A 41 -2.56 24.24 7.93
C THR A 41 -2.66 22.81 7.38
N LEU A 42 -1.72 22.41 6.52
CA LEU A 42 -1.71 21.07 5.93
C LEU A 42 -0.78 20.10 6.62
N THR A 43 0.03 20.56 7.57
CA THR A 43 1.08 19.74 8.19
C THR A 43 0.55 18.40 8.67
N ARG A 44 -0.58 18.42 9.38
CA ARG A 44 -1.13 17.17 9.93
C ARG A 44 -1.63 16.22 8.85
N LEU A 45 -2.33 16.74 7.86
CA LEU A 45 -2.85 15.89 6.78
C LEU A 45 -1.73 15.29 5.94
N ILE A 46 -0.68 16.08 5.68
CA ILE A 46 0.48 15.58 4.94
C ILE A 46 1.17 14.47 5.72
N ALA A 47 1.38 14.67 7.03
CA ALA A 47 2.01 13.65 7.87
C ALA A 47 1.19 12.37 7.87
N GLN A 48 -0.13 12.46 7.98
CA GLN A 48 -1.02 11.31 7.96
C GLN A 48 -0.99 10.60 6.60
N GLN A 49 -0.88 11.37 5.50
CA GLN A 49 -0.82 10.77 4.17
C GLN A 49 0.49 10.01 3.96
N TYR A 50 1.60 10.59 4.40
CA TYR A 50 2.89 9.90 4.35
C TYR A 50 2.81 8.61 5.18
N ALA A 51 2.25 8.69 6.38
CA ALA A 51 2.16 7.54 7.29
C ALA A 51 1.31 6.41 6.69
N SER A 52 0.13 6.72 6.15
CA SER A 52 -0.72 5.66 5.61
C SER A 52 -0.15 5.08 4.33
N ALA A 53 0.44 5.91 3.46
CA ALA A 53 1.07 5.41 2.24
C ALA A 53 2.26 4.51 2.57
N ASP A 54 3.10 4.91 3.54
CA ASP A 54 4.21 4.07 3.99
C ASP A 54 3.73 2.77 4.58
N SER A 55 2.63 2.82 5.33
CA SER A 55 2.07 1.66 6.02
C SER A 55 1.67 0.54 5.06
N ILE A 56 1.32 0.86 3.82
CA ILE A 56 0.97 -0.18 2.84
C ILE A 56 2.16 -1.11 2.62
N ALA A 57 3.27 -0.54 2.18
CA ALA A 57 4.49 -1.32 1.90
C ALA A 57 5.04 -1.96 3.16
N ALA A 58 5.05 -1.21 4.27
CA ALA A 58 5.60 -1.71 5.54
C ALA A 58 4.86 -2.93 6.04
N ASN A 59 3.53 -2.96 5.92
CA ASN A 59 2.76 -4.12 6.38
C ASN A 59 2.90 -5.32 5.43
N ILE A 60 3.04 -5.08 4.14
CA ILE A 60 3.34 -6.17 3.21
C ILE A 60 4.69 -6.79 3.57
N GLU A 61 5.71 -5.96 3.82
CA GLU A 61 7.04 -6.42 4.22
C GLU A 61 6.98 -7.23 5.50
N GLU A 62 6.29 -6.69 6.49
CA GLU A 62 6.19 -7.35 7.79
C GLU A 62 5.52 -8.71 7.66
N GLY A 63 4.40 -8.78 6.95
CA GLY A 63 3.68 -10.03 6.77
C GLY A 63 4.46 -11.05 5.98
N TYR A 64 5.18 -10.59 4.95
CA TYR A 64 5.98 -11.48 4.11
C TYR A 64 7.09 -12.16 4.92
N GLY A 65 7.62 -11.46 5.93
CA GLY A 65 8.67 -12.01 6.79
C GLY A 65 8.15 -12.96 7.87
N ARG A 66 6.84 -13.10 8.03
CA ARG A 66 6.27 -14.00 9.03
C ARG A 66 6.27 -15.44 8.53
N GLY A 67 6.23 -16.39 9.47
CA GLY A 67 6.34 -17.79 9.15
C GLY A 67 5.03 -18.47 8.76
N SER A 68 3.88 -17.81 8.90
CA SER A 68 2.61 -18.44 8.63
C SER A 68 1.75 -17.65 7.64
N ARG A 69 0.95 -18.41 6.88
CA ARG A 69 -0.01 -17.84 5.95
C ARG A 69 -1.04 -16.98 6.65
N LYS A 70 -1.46 -17.40 7.83
CA LYS A 70 -2.46 -16.69 8.63
C LYS A 70 -1.95 -15.31 9.04
N GLU A 71 -0.71 -15.24 9.51
CA GLU A 71 -0.12 -13.95 9.89
C GLU A 71 0.06 -13.06 8.67
N TYR A 72 0.55 -13.61 7.57
CA TYR A 72 0.71 -12.85 6.34
C TYR A 72 -0.62 -12.23 5.92
N THR A 73 -1.69 -13.03 5.95
CA THR A 73 -3.03 -12.55 5.60
C THR A 73 -3.44 -11.35 6.47
N GLN A 74 -3.18 -11.43 7.77
CA GLN A 74 -3.54 -10.34 8.69
C GLN A 74 -2.82 -9.04 8.33
N PHE A 75 -1.53 -9.12 8.00
CA PHE A 75 -0.78 -7.93 7.60
C PHE A 75 -1.25 -7.38 6.26
N LEU A 76 -1.66 -8.24 5.33
CA LEU A 76 -2.21 -7.78 4.06
C LEU A 76 -3.56 -7.06 4.25
N VAL A 77 -4.36 -7.49 5.23
CA VAL A 77 -5.61 -6.79 5.56
C VAL A 77 -5.32 -5.39 6.10
N ILE A 78 -4.30 -5.26 6.94
CA ILE A 78 -3.89 -3.93 7.44
C ILE A 78 -3.39 -3.06 6.29
N ALA A 79 -2.57 -3.63 5.41
CA ALA A 79 -2.06 -2.90 4.25
C ALA A 79 -3.21 -2.40 3.37
N ARG A 80 -4.23 -3.23 3.15
CA ARG A 80 -5.41 -2.84 2.36
C ARG A 80 -6.15 -1.67 3.01
N GLY A 81 -6.31 -1.70 4.33
CA GLY A 81 -6.91 -0.60 5.07
C GLY A 81 -6.13 0.70 4.90
N SER A 82 -4.80 0.60 4.93
CA SER A 82 -3.93 1.76 4.72
C SER A 82 -4.08 2.34 3.31
N ALA A 83 -4.25 1.46 2.31
CA ALA A 83 -4.47 1.91 0.94
C ALA A 83 -5.81 2.64 0.82
N GLN A 84 -6.85 2.15 1.50
CA GLN A 84 -8.15 2.81 1.53
C GLN A 84 -8.08 4.18 2.18
N GLU A 85 -7.33 4.30 3.28
CA GLU A 85 -7.12 5.58 3.95
C GLU A 85 -6.40 6.58 3.03
N THR A 86 -5.36 6.11 2.36
CA THR A 86 -4.58 6.95 1.45
C THR A 86 -5.46 7.45 0.30
N MET A 87 -6.30 6.55 -0.24
CA MET A 87 -7.21 6.89 -1.32
C MET A 87 -8.24 7.95 -0.87
N GLY A 88 -8.86 7.73 0.27
CA GLY A 88 -9.85 8.67 0.79
C GLY A 88 -9.26 10.05 1.06
N ARG A 89 -8.01 10.07 1.57
CA ARG A 89 -7.36 11.35 1.84
C ARG A 89 -6.99 12.07 0.55
N TYR A 90 -6.60 11.35 -0.50
CA TYR A 90 -6.38 11.98 -1.81
C TYR A 90 -7.65 12.68 -2.29
N GLN A 91 -8.81 12.06 -2.11
CA GLN A 91 -10.07 12.70 -2.51
C GLN A 91 -10.32 14.00 -1.76
N ARG A 92 -9.91 14.06 -0.49
CA ARG A 92 -10.04 15.29 0.32
C ARG A 92 -8.99 16.34 -0.02
N PHE A 93 -7.87 15.93 -0.64
CA PHE A 93 -6.86 16.88 -1.13
C PHE A 93 -7.30 17.65 -2.37
N LYS A 94 -8.54 17.47 -2.83
CA LYS A 94 -9.07 18.20 -3.99
C LYS A 94 -8.98 19.72 -3.84
N HIS A 95 -8.86 20.21 -2.62
CA HIS A 95 -8.73 21.66 -2.36
C HIS A 95 -7.33 22.17 -2.69
N TRP A 96 -6.36 21.30 -2.85
CA TRP A 96 -4.95 21.67 -3.03
C TRP A 96 -4.29 21.03 -4.25
N LEU A 97 -4.82 19.91 -4.73
CA LEU A 97 -4.23 19.16 -5.83
C LEU A 97 -5.16 19.16 -7.04
N PRO A 98 -4.59 19.16 -8.28
CA PRO A 98 -5.41 19.09 -9.48
C PRO A 98 -6.20 17.77 -9.55
N GLU A 99 -7.38 17.84 -10.15
CA GLU A 99 -8.26 16.68 -10.30
C GLU A 99 -7.57 15.53 -11.03
N GLY A 100 -6.78 15.84 -12.05
CA GLY A 100 -6.07 14.80 -12.81
C GLY A 100 -5.11 13.99 -11.94
N ILE A 101 -4.40 14.67 -11.03
CA ILE A 101 -3.49 14.00 -10.09
C ILE A 101 -4.30 13.11 -9.14
N ILE A 102 -5.38 13.65 -8.58
CA ILE A 102 -6.23 12.88 -7.67
C ILE A 102 -6.73 11.62 -8.34
N ASN A 103 -7.21 11.74 -9.59
CA ASN A 103 -7.73 10.59 -10.33
C ASN A 103 -6.66 9.53 -10.58
N LEU A 104 -5.45 9.93 -10.93
CA LEU A 104 -4.35 8.98 -11.13
C LEU A 104 -3.98 8.27 -9.84
N ARG A 105 -3.90 9.00 -8.74
CA ARG A 105 -3.50 8.42 -7.46
C ARG A 105 -4.57 7.50 -6.88
N THR A 106 -5.84 7.90 -6.96
CA THR A 106 -6.92 7.03 -6.47
C THR A 106 -7.06 5.79 -7.33
N SER A 107 -6.78 5.89 -8.62
CA SER A 107 -6.75 4.72 -9.51
C SER A 107 -5.65 3.74 -9.07
N LEU A 108 -4.47 4.25 -8.74
CA LEU A 108 -3.36 3.40 -8.27
C LEU A 108 -3.73 2.73 -6.94
N CYS A 109 -4.37 3.48 -6.04
CA CYS A 109 -4.84 2.91 -4.78
C CYS A 109 -5.83 1.76 -5.02
N ARG A 110 -6.76 1.94 -5.98
CA ARG A 110 -7.73 0.88 -6.31
C ARG A 110 -7.03 -0.36 -6.84
N GLU A 111 -6.00 -0.19 -7.64
CA GLU A 111 -5.22 -1.34 -8.15
C GLU A 111 -4.57 -2.10 -7.01
N ILE A 112 -3.97 -1.38 -6.06
CA ILE A 112 -3.37 -2.00 -4.88
C ILE A 112 -4.42 -2.77 -4.09
N ILE A 113 -5.56 -2.14 -3.82
CA ILE A 113 -6.66 -2.74 -3.07
C ILE A 113 -7.16 -4.00 -3.77
N ALA A 114 -7.31 -3.97 -5.09
CA ALA A 114 -7.78 -5.12 -5.86
C ALA A 114 -6.81 -6.30 -5.77
N ILE A 115 -5.51 -6.03 -5.91
CA ILE A 115 -4.50 -7.09 -5.81
C ILE A 115 -4.49 -7.68 -4.40
N LEU A 116 -4.52 -6.83 -3.37
CA LEU A 116 -4.53 -7.30 -1.99
C LEU A 116 -5.79 -8.10 -1.69
N THR A 117 -6.95 -7.65 -2.17
CA THR A 117 -8.21 -8.36 -1.97
C THR A 117 -8.15 -9.76 -2.58
N ALA A 118 -7.65 -9.87 -3.81
CA ALA A 118 -7.52 -11.17 -4.47
C ALA A 118 -6.53 -12.08 -3.74
N THR A 119 -5.42 -11.51 -3.30
CA THR A 119 -4.39 -12.28 -2.59
C THR A 119 -4.91 -12.77 -1.24
N ILE A 120 -5.59 -11.90 -0.49
CA ILE A 120 -6.19 -12.25 0.80
C ILE A 120 -7.19 -13.40 0.61
N LYS A 121 -8.04 -13.30 -0.40
CA LYS A 121 -9.01 -14.36 -0.68
C LYS A 121 -8.31 -15.69 -0.97
N LYS A 122 -7.28 -15.66 -1.80
CA LYS A 122 -6.54 -16.86 -2.15
C LYS A 122 -5.89 -17.49 -0.91
N LEU A 123 -5.30 -16.68 -0.05
CA LEU A 123 -4.65 -17.18 1.16
C LEU A 123 -5.66 -17.78 2.13
N ARG A 124 -6.83 -17.16 2.26
CA ARG A 124 -7.90 -17.67 3.12
C ARG A 124 -8.45 -18.99 2.59
N ASP A 125 -8.60 -19.09 1.27
CA ASP A 125 -9.07 -20.35 0.67
C ASP A 125 -8.06 -21.47 0.91
N LEU A 126 -6.76 -21.16 0.83
CA LEU A 126 -5.71 -22.15 1.11
C LEU A 126 -5.73 -22.59 2.58
N GLU A 127 -6.02 -21.66 3.50
CA GLU A 127 -6.13 -22.02 4.92
C GLU A 127 -7.32 -22.95 5.18
N LYS A 128 -8.46 -22.70 4.51
CA LYS A 128 -9.64 -23.54 4.66
C LYS A 128 -9.43 -24.96 4.15
N ALA A 129 -8.53 -25.13 3.19
CA ALA A 129 -8.26 -26.43 2.59
C ALA A 129 -7.40 -27.34 3.46
N LYS A 130 -6.84 -26.82 4.54
CA LYS A 130 -5.96 -27.60 5.46
C LYS A 130 -6.76 -28.56 6.33
#